data_a023d2dfb42a40cbf8b532cca92f48bc
#
_entry.id   a023d2dfb42a40cbf8b532cca92f48bc
#
_cell.length_a   1.000
_cell.length_b   1.000
_cell.length_c   1.000
_cell.angle_alpha   90.00
_cell.angle_beta   90.00
_cell.angle_gamma   90.00
#
_symmetry.space_group_name_H-M   'P 1'
#
loop_
_entity.id
_entity.type
_entity.pdbx_description
1 polymer ?
#
loop_
_entity_poly.entity_id
_entity_poly.type
_entity_poly.pdbx_seq_one_letter_code
_entity_poly.pdbx_strand_id
1 'polypeptide(L)'
;MKTMIISSSPNRIGLTNSCVDTCIKTLQELNVETKWIVLNQYNIKKCEACGKRGWGICLEEHICRMEDDFNNLQEEMGEYDNFIIVSPVYFYEMSESAKTFFDRLKRFNDNSKIKGKKIVCIACAGGSGTEQKKH
;
A
#
# COMPACT_ATOMS: atom_id res chain seq x y z
N MET A 1 -8.34 3.93 -17.94
CA MET A 1 -7.24 3.58 -17.02
C MET A 1 -7.58 4.02 -15.62
N LYS A 2 -7.36 3.17 -14.64
CA LYS A 2 -7.70 3.45 -13.25
C LYS A 2 -6.45 3.37 -12.38
N THR A 3 -6.24 4.39 -11.56
CA THR A 3 -5.09 4.45 -10.64
C THR A 3 -5.56 4.53 -9.20
N MET A 4 -4.99 3.69 -8.35
CA MET A 4 -5.22 3.74 -6.91
C MET A 4 -4.02 4.39 -6.24
N ILE A 5 -4.26 5.41 -5.41
CA ILE A 5 -3.24 6.01 -4.57
C ILE A 5 -3.42 5.45 -3.17
N ILE A 6 -2.37 4.86 -2.64
CA ILE A 6 -2.36 4.27 -1.30
C ILE A 6 -1.42 5.06 -0.43
N SER A 7 -1.95 5.77 0.56
CA SER A 7 -1.15 6.51 1.52
C SER A 7 -1.16 5.84 2.88
N SER A 8 -0.12 6.06 3.66
CA SER A 8 0.07 5.37 4.93
C SER A 8 0.60 6.27 6.04
N SER A 9 0.23 7.54 6.02
CA SER A 9 0.59 8.47 7.10
C SER A 9 -0.50 8.52 8.17
N PRO A 10 -0.15 8.42 9.44
CA PRO A 10 -1.10 8.65 10.52
C PRO A 10 -1.48 10.13 10.67
N ASN A 11 -0.69 11.03 10.10
CA ASN A 11 -0.93 12.46 10.16
C ASN A 11 -1.79 12.90 8.97
N ARG A 12 -2.95 13.52 9.25
CA ARG A 12 -3.87 13.99 8.22
C ARG A 12 -3.44 15.29 7.56
N ILE A 13 -2.56 16.03 8.20
CA ILE A 13 -2.04 17.30 7.70
C ILE A 13 -0.52 17.19 7.67
N GLY A 14 0.05 17.08 6.49
CA GLY A 14 1.49 16.96 6.39
C GLY A 14 1.95 16.69 4.97
N LEU A 15 3.24 16.42 4.85
CA LEU A 15 3.90 16.23 3.56
C LEU A 15 3.30 15.09 2.74
N THR A 16 2.98 13.98 3.38
CA THR A 16 2.40 12.82 2.70
C THR A 16 1.08 13.18 2.03
N ASN A 17 0.18 13.85 2.74
CA ASN A 17 -1.10 14.26 2.17
C ASN A 17 -0.94 15.33 1.09
N SER A 18 0.03 16.23 1.23
CA SER A 18 0.34 17.20 0.19
C SER A 18 0.81 16.51 -1.10
N CYS A 19 1.63 15.47 -0.97
CA CYS A 19 2.05 14.66 -2.11
C CYS A 19 0.87 13.97 -2.79
N VAL A 20 -0.04 13.41 -1.99
CA VAL A 20 -1.24 12.77 -2.53
C VAL A 20 -2.11 13.77 -3.29
N ASP A 21 -2.33 14.95 -2.73
CA ASP A 21 -3.12 16.00 -3.38
C ASP A 21 -2.52 16.40 -4.73
N THR A 22 -1.21 16.52 -4.81
CA THR A 22 -0.51 16.82 -6.07
C THR A 22 -0.70 15.70 -7.08
N CYS A 23 -0.59 14.44 -6.65
CA CYS A 23 -0.82 13.29 -7.52
C CYS A 23 -2.26 13.27 -8.05
N ILE A 24 -3.24 13.52 -7.20
CA ILE A 24 -4.65 13.55 -7.59
C ILE A 24 -4.88 14.62 -8.65
N LYS A 25 -4.40 15.84 -8.43
CA LYS A 25 -4.55 16.94 -9.38
C LYS A 25 -3.94 16.61 -10.72
N THR A 26 -2.74 16.06 -10.73
CA THR A 26 -2.03 15.70 -11.97
C THR A 26 -2.79 14.63 -12.74
N LEU A 27 -3.28 13.59 -12.05
CA LEU A 27 -4.04 12.51 -12.68
C LEU A 27 -5.39 13.01 -13.21
N GLN A 28 -6.05 13.93 -12.52
CA GLN A 28 -7.28 14.54 -12.99
C GLN A 28 -7.06 15.35 -14.28
N GLU A 29 -5.97 16.09 -14.36
CA GLU A 29 -5.60 16.82 -15.58
C GLU A 29 -5.36 15.89 -16.76
N LEU A 30 -4.92 14.66 -16.50
CA LEU A 30 -4.70 13.63 -17.52
C LEU A 30 -5.94 12.78 -17.78
N ASN A 31 -7.06 13.11 -17.16
CA ASN A 31 -8.33 12.36 -17.28
C ASN A 31 -8.20 10.89 -16.84
N VAL A 32 -7.39 10.62 -15.83
CA VAL A 32 -7.24 9.30 -15.24
C VAL A 32 -8.18 9.14 -14.04
N GLU A 33 -8.99 8.08 -14.04
CA GLU A 33 -9.84 7.76 -12.90
C GLU A 33 -8.98 7.39 -11.70
N THR A 34 -9.21 8.04 -10.55
CA THR A 34 -8.34 7.93 -9.38
C THR A 34 -9.14 7.65 -8.12
N LYS A 35 -8.64 6.74 -7.30
CA LYS A 35 -9.16 6.51 -5.95
C LYS A 35 -8.03 6.61 -4.93
N TRP A 36 -8.27 7.33 -3.84
CA TRP A 36 -7.31 7.47 -2.74
C TRP A 36 -7.72 6.59 -1.57
N ILE A 37 -6.81 5.70 -1.18
CA ILE A 37 -6.95 4.81 -0.02
C ILE A 37 -5.97 5.27 1.07
N VAL A 38 -6.49 5.51 2.26
CA VAL A 38 -5.66 5.84 3.43
C VAL A 38 -5.58 4.58 4.31
N LEU A 39 -4.46 3.89 4.30
CA LEU A 39 -4.31 2.61 5.00
C LEU A 39 -4.60 2.70 6.50
N ASN A 40 -4.30 3.83 7.12
CA ASN A 40 -4.53 4.04 8.55
C ASN A 40 -6.02 4.03 8.93
N GLN A 41 -6.92 4.16 7.96
CA GLN A 41 -8.36 4.10 8.19
C GLN A 41 -8.92 2.68 8.06
N TYR A 42 -8.09 1.72 7.69
CA TYR A 42 -8.47 0.33 7.48
C TYR A 42 -7.99 -0.52 8.65
N ASN A 43 -8.80 -1.51 9.04
CA ASN A 43 -8.41 -2.47 10.06
C ASN A 43 -7.61 -3.59 9.40
N ILE A 44 -6.30 -3.44 9.35
CA ILE A 44 -5.39 -4.42 8.75
C ILE A 44 -4.39 -4.84 9.82
N LYS A 45 -4.55 -6.06 10.32
CA LYS A 45 -3.73 -6.63 11.38
C LYS A 45 -2.47 -7.26 10.81
N LYS A 46 -1.51 -7.51 11.67
CA LYS A 46 -0.28 -8.21 11.31
C LYS A 46 -0.58 -9.64 10.87
N CYS A 47 0.23 -10.15 9.94
CA CYS A 47 0.15 -11.54 9.54
C CYS A 47 0.35 -12.47 10.74
N GLU A 48 -0.55 -13.43 10.91
CA GLU A 48 -0.48 -14.39 12.01
C GLU A 48 0.43 -15.58 11.71
N ALA A 49 1.02 -15.64 10.52
CA ALA A 49 1.87 -16.75 10.09
C ALA A 49 1.22 -18.11 10.33
N CYS A 50 0.08 -18.32 9.68
CA CYS A 50 -0.77 -19.48 9.87
C CYS A 50 -0.08 -20.81 9.47
N GLY A 51 -0.52 -21.91 10.07
CA GLY A 51 -0.05 -23.24 9.72
C GLY A 51 1.35 -23.55 10.24
N LYS A 52 1.84 -24.75 9.92
CA LYS A 52 3.09 -25.28 10.48
C LYS A 52 4.34 -24.58 9.98
N ARG A 53 4.28 -23.98 8.78
CA ARG A 53 5.41 -23.30 8.14
C ARG A 53 5.19 -21.80 7.97
N GLY A 54 4.22 -21.25 8.70
CA GLY A 54 3.87 -19.85 8.59
C GLY A 54 3.03 -19.50 7.35
N TRP A 55 2.49 -20.50 6.68
CA TRP A 55 1.63 -20.32 5.51
C TRP A 55 0.28 -20.98 5.74
N GLY A 56 -0.78 -20.30 5.32
CA GLY A 56 -2.14 -20.82 5.38
C GLY A 56 -2.76 -20.93 3.99
N ILE A 57 -4.05 -20.70 3.91
CA ILE A 57 -4.79 -20.75 2.65
C ILE A 57 -4.35 -19.68 1.65
N CYS A 58 -3.64 -18.67 2.11
CA CYS A 58 -3.15 -17.60 1.22
C CYS A 58 -2.23 -18.13 0.11
N LEU A 59 -1.49 -19.19 0.37
CA LEU A 59 -0.58 -19.78 -0.62
C LEU A 59 -1.32 -20.48 -1.75
N GLU A 60 -2.40 -21.17 -1.44
CA GLU A 60 -3.15 -22.01 -2.39
C GLU A 60 -4.41 -21.31 -2.92
N GLU A 61 -5.14 -20.66 -2.05
CA GLU A 61 -6.44 -20.06 -2.38
C GLU A 61 -6.36 -18.55 -2.64
N HIS A 62 -5.21 -17.94 -2.37
CA HIS A 62 -4.95 -16.51 -2.61
C HIS A 62 -5.93 -15.60 -1.86
N ILE A 63 -6.31 -16.04 -0.68
CA ILE A 63 -7.15 -15.30 0.25
C ILE A 63 -6.59 -15.46 1.66
N CYS A 64 -6.72 -14.44 2.50
CA CYS A 64 -6.31 -14.53 3.89
C CYS A 64 -7.47 -15.03 4.75
N ARG A 65 -7.19 -15.93 5.70
CA ARG A 65 -8.22 -16.41 6.62
C ARG A 65 -8.58 -15.41 7.71
N MET A 66 -7.78 -14.37 7.88
CA MET A 66 -8.02 -13.35 8.91
C MET A 66 -9.24 -12.50 8.56
N GLU A 67 -10.08 -12.25 9.56
CA GLU A 67 -11.28 -11.42 9.41
C GLU A 67 -10.95 -9.94 9.70
N ASP A 68 -10.49 -9.24 8.68
CA ASP A 68 -10.26 -7.80 8.73
C ASP A 68 -10.43 -7.21 7.33
N ASP A 69 -10.01 -5.97 7.12
CA ASP A 69 -10.24 -5.27 5.85
C ASP A 69 -9.30 -5.71 4.72
N PHE A 70 -8.34 -6.60 4.98
CA PHE A 70 -7.31 -6.93 4.00
C PHE A 70 -7.86 -7.56 2.73
N ASN A 71 -8.68 -8.60 2.85
CA ASN A 71 -9.21 -9.30 1.67
C ASN A 71 -10.05 -8.38 0.78
N ASN A 72 -10.88 -7.55 1.38
CA ASN A 72 -11.71 -6.61 0.61
C ASN A 72 -10.85 -5.58 -0.12
N LEU A 73 -9.82 -5.07 0.53
CA LEU A 73 -8.93 -4.09 -0.10
C LEU A 73 -8.15 -4.72 -1.25
N GLN A 74 -7.58 -5.91 -1.06
CA GLN A 74 -6.81 -6.53 -2.13
C GLN A 74 -7.69 -6.97 -3.31
N GLU A 75 -8.94 -7.35 -3.08
CA GLU A 75 -9.89 -7.61 -4.17
C GLU A 75 -10.19 -6.32 -4.95
N GLU A 76 -10.40 -5.21 -4.25
CA GLU A 76 -10.60 -3.91 -4.90
C GLU A 76 -9.41 -3.50 -5.75
N MET A 77 -8.18 -3.77 -5.27
CA MET A 77 -6.96 -3.48 -6.03
C MET A 77 -6.94 -4.18 -7.40
N GLY A 78 -7.61 -5.32 -7.52
CA GLY A 78 -7.71 -6.04 -8.77
C GLY A 78 -8.39 -5.25 -9.89
N GLU A 79 -9.19 -4.25 -9.56
CA GLU A 79 -9.92 -3.41 -10.51
C GLU A 79 -9.07 -2.25 -11.06
N TYR A 80 -7.86 -2.05 -10.54
CA TYR A 80 -7.01 -0.90 -10.88
C TYR A 80 -5.81 -1.34 -11.72
N ASP A 81 -5.37 -0.43 -12.58
CA ASP A 81 -4.26 -0.69 -13.52
C ASP A 81 -2.91 -0.26 -12.98
N ASN A 82 -2.90 0.80 -12.17
CA ASN A 82 -1.68 1.39 -11.64
C ASN A 82 -1.85 1.73 -10.17
N PHE A 83 -0.72 1.77 -9.45
CA PHE A 83 -0.71 2.11 -8.03
C PHE A 83 0.37 3.14 -7.75
N ILE A 84 0.02 4.14 -6.94
CA ILE A 84 0.97 5.10 -6.39
C ILE A 84 0.94 4.94 -4.87
N ILE A 85 2.07 4.55 -4.30
CA ILE A 85 2.19 4.30 -2.87
C ILE A 85 2.96 5.47 -2.27
N VAL A 86 2.32 6.19 -1.35
CA VAL A 86 2.91 7.36 -0.70
C VAL A 86 3.03 7.06 0.79
N SER A 87 4.25 6.94 1.28
CA SER A 87 4.53 6.60 2.68
C SER A 87 5.52 7.57 3.30
N PRO A 88 5.27 8.03 4.54
CA PRO A 88 6.32 8.68 5.30
C PRO A 88 7.41 7.68 5.64
N VAL A 89 8.64 8.19 5.78
CA VAL A 89 9.77 7.36 6.20
C VAL A 89 9.95 7.52 7.71
N TYR A 90 9.80 6.42 8.44
CA TYR A 90 10.04 6.35 9.86
C TYR A 90 11.19 5.40 10.13
N PHE A 91 12.24 5.89 10.75
CA PHE A 91 13.41 5.10 11.08
C PHE A 91 13.96 4.30 9.87
N TYR A 92 14.11 4.99 8.73
CA TYR A 92 14.62 4.45 7.45
C TYR A 92 13.71 3.42 6.77
N GLU A 93 12.49 3.23 7.25
CA GLU A 93 11.53 2.29 6.69
C GLU A 93 10.21 2.99 6.34
N MET A 94 9.38 2.32 5.54
CA MET A 94 8.03 2.78 5.34
C MET A 94 7.24 2.71 6.65
N SER A 95 6.14 3.43 6.74
CA SER A 95 5.30 3.44 7.94
C SER A 95 4.78 2.04 8.30
N GLU A 96 4.41 1.84 9.56
CA GLU A 96 3.90 0.55 10.05
C GLU A 96 2.70 0.05 9.25
N SER A 97 1.73 0.92 8.94
CA SER A 97 0.54 0.51 8.20
C SER A 97 0.87 0.04 6.79
N ALA A 98 1.80 0.70 6.10
CA ALA A 98 2.26 0.26 4.79
C ALA A 98 3.01 -1.06 4.90
N LYS A 99 3.93 -1.18 5.84
CA LYS A 99 4.71 -2.40 6.04
C LYS A 99 3.81 -3.60 6.32
N THR A 100 2.85 -3.45 7.21
CA THR A 100 1.90 -4.50 7.55
C THR A 100 1.10 -4.96 6.34
N PHE A 101 0.58 -4.02 5.56
CA PHE A 101 -0.21 -4.34 4.38
C PHE A 101 0.61 -5.09 3.33
N PHE A 102 1.80 -4.58 3.00
CA PHE A 102 2.63 -5.18 1.98
C PHE A 102 3.26 -6.50 2.41
N ASP A 103 3.55 -6.68 3.69
CA ASP A 103 3.99 -7.97 4.21
C ASP A 103 2.92 -9.05 4.01
N ARG A 104 1.66 -8.72 4.20
CA ARG A 104 0.56 -9.65 3.97
C ARG A 104 0.33 -9.88 2.47
N LEU A 105 0.40 -8.83 1.68
CA LEU A 105 0.23 -8.94 0.23
C LEU A 105 1.30 -9.85 -0.38
N LYS A 106 2.52 -9.80 0.13
CA LYS A 106 3.63 -10.64 -0.29
C LYS A 106 3.34 -12.13 -0.11
N ARG A 107 2.49 -12.49 0.86
CA ARG A 107 2.12 -13.90 1.11
C ARG A 107 1.40 -14.54 -0.07
N PHE A 108 0.80 -13.76 -0.95
CA PHE A 108 0.17 -14.27 -2.16
C PHE A 108 1.16 -14.50 -3.30
N ASN A 109 2.41 -14.08 -3.12
CA ASN A 109 3.48 -14.24 -4.09
C ASN A 109 3.03 -13.71 -5.47
N ASP A 110 3.23 -14.51 -6.53
CA ASP A 110 2.86 -14.13 -7.89
C ASP A 110 1.34 -14.07 -8.14
N ASN A 111 0.53 -14.42 -7.16
CA ASN A 111 -0.93 -14.44 -7.28
C ASN A 111 -1.60 -13.21 -6.65
N SER A 112 -0.82 -12.22 -6.22
CA SER A 112 -1.40 -10.98 -5.72
C SER A 112 -2.09 -10.21 -6.83
N LYS A 113 -3.08 -9.40 -6.45
CA LYS A 113 -3.86 -8.60 -7.43
C LYS A 113 -3.07 -7.50 -8.11
N ILE A 114 -1.87 -7.20 -7.62
CA ILE A 114 -0.99 -6.20 -8.22
C ILE A 114 0.03 -6.78 -9.21
N LYS A 115 0.04 -8.09 -9.41
CA LYS A 115 0.98 -8.71 -10.32
C LYS A 115 0.85 -8.16 -11.74
N GLY A 116 1.96 -7.78 -12.33
CA GLY A 116 2.01 -7.26 -13.70
C GLY A 116 1.55 -5.83 -13.85
N LYS A 117 1.19 -5.15 -12.77
CA LYS A 117 0.73 -3.76 -12.79
C LYS A 117 1.86 -2.81 -12.43
N LYS A 118 1.72 -1.54 -12.83
CA LYS A 118 2.72 -0.52 -12.54
C LYS A 118 2.54 0.01 -11.12
N ILE A 119 3.67 0.14 -10.41
CA ILE A 119 3.70 0.65 -9.04
C ILE A 119 4.77 1.73 -8.95
N VAL A 120 4.38 2.89 -8.44
CA VAL A 120 5.31 3.99 -8.13
C VAL A 120 5.27 4.21 -6.63
N CYS A 121 6.43 4.27 -6.00
CA CYS A 121 6.55 4.52 -4.58
C CYS A 121 7.13 5.90 -4.33
N ILE A 122 6.47 6.70 -3.50
CA ILE A 122 6.93 8.02 -3.09
C ILE A 122 7.21 7.97 -1.59
N ALA A 123 8.46 8.21 -1.23
CA ALA A 123 8.88 8.29 0.17
C ALA A 123 8.91 9.75 0.61
N CYS A 124 8.19 10.07 1.66
CA CYS A 124 8.11 11.42 2.22
C CYS A 124 8.91 11.47 3.52
N ALA A 125 9.98 12.26 3.53
CA ALA A 125 10.86 12.36 4.68
C ALA A 125 11.12 13.81 5.04
N GLY A 126 11.34 14.07 6.33
CA GLY A 126 11.86 15.34 6.79
C GLY A 126 13.34 15.49 6.43
N GLY A 127 13.86 16.70 6.50
CA GLY A 127 15.26 16.99 6.19
C GLY A 127 15.58 16.82 4.71
N SER A 128 16.80 16.42 4.41
CA SER A 128 17.27 16.30 3.03
C SER A 128 16.81 15.02 2.32
N GLY A 129 16.33 14.03 3.06
CA GLY A 129 16.03 12.72 2.52
C GLY A 129 17.26 11.86 2.21
N THR A 130 18.44 12.43 2.25
CA THR A 130 19.68 11.72 1.88
C THR A 130 19.99 10.59 2.85
N GLU A 131 19.72 10.79 4.12
CA GLU A 131 19.98 9.80 5.17
C GLU A 131 19.15 8.54 5.00
N GLN A 132 17.95 8.65 4.48
CA GLN A 132 17.09 7.50 4.23
C GLN A 132 17.59 6.64 3.07
N LYS A 133 18.39 7.18 2.19
CA LYS A 133 18.97 6.46 1.04
C LYS A 133 20.17 5.61 1.40
N LYS A 134 20.71 5.74 2.61
CA LYS A 134 21.87 4.97 3.06
C LYS A 134 21.54 3.57 3.57
N HIS A 135 20.29 3.24 3.56
CA HIS A 135 19.75 1.92 3.94
C HIS A 135 19.19 1.12 2.76
#